data_0b7563ce200b028517807bce6d968561
#
_entry.id   0b7563ce200b028517807bce6d968561
#
_cell.length_a   1.000
_cell.length_b   1.000
_cell.length_c   1.000
_cell.angle_alpha   90.00
_cell.angle_beta   90.00
_cell.angle_gamma   90.00
#
_symmetry.space_group_name_H-M   'P 1'
#
loop_
_entity.id
_entity.type
_entity.pdbx_description
1 polymer ?
#
loop_
_entity_poly.entity_id
_entity_poly.type
_entity_poly.pdbx_seq_one_letter_code
_entity_poly.pdbx_strand_id
1 'polypeptide(L)'
;ASSTAVKMISQQINAQYRDGMSGNSIKNMLVSAVTAANVSIFDLASANPELHGMGTTVVAAVLSDQMIRIVHAGDSRAYKVSPKGIMQMTRDHSIVQELVETGKLTPNEAKAHPRKNIITRALGVDEAVDIDFCEDRMEPEDVLLLCTDGLTNYLETDEIFQITQTSGYYESAQQMVDLANQHGGGDNITVVAITY
;
A
#
# COMPACT_ATOMS: atom_id res chain seq x y z
N ALA A 1 -14.96 -3.06 4.21
CA ALA A 1 -13.91 -2.21 4.79
C ALA A 1 -13.20 -1.38 3.70
N SER A 2 -12.58 -1.99 2.70
CA SER A 2 -11.74 -1.31 1.69
C SER A 2 -12.44 -0.16 0.97
N SER A 3 -13.66 -0.36 0.45
CA SER A 3 -14.43 0.69 -0.22
C SER A 3 -14.78 1.86 0.71
N THR A 4 -15.07 1.59 1.99
CA THR A 4 -15.30 2.63 3.00
C THR A 4 -14.02 3.42 3.25
N ALA A 5 -12.87 2.74 3.42
CA ALA A 5 -11.57 3.38 3.60
C ALA A 5 -11.23 4.31 2.43
N VAL A 6 -11.28 3.81 1.19
CA VAL A 6 -11.01 4.60 -0.02
C VAL A 6 -11.91 5.84 -0.10
N LYS A 7 -13.21 5.67 0.11
CA LYS A 7 -14.17 6.77 0.05
C LYS A 7 -13.87 7.86 1.10
N MET A 8 -13.66 7.47 2.35
CA MET A 8 -13.40 8.41 3.44
C MET A 8 -12.08 9.14 3.29
N ILE A 9 -11.01 8.39 3.00
CA ILE A 9 -9.67 8.96 2.83
C ILE A 9 -9.66 9.93 1.65
N SER A 10 -10.22 9.53 0.49
CA SER A 10 -10.31 10.40 -0.68
C SER A 10 -11.13 11.66 -0.41
N GLN A 11 -12.25 11.55 0.28
CA GLN A 11 -13.07 12.70 0.63
C GLN A 11 -12.33 13.67 1.55
N GLN A 12 -11.63 13.17 2.56
CA GLN A 12 -10.86 14.02 3.47
C GLN A 12 -9.68 14.71 2.78
N ILE A 13 -8.92 13.96 1.97
CA ILE A 13 -7.81 14.54 1.21
C ILE A 13 -8.33 15.64 0.28
N ASN A 14 -9.37 15.37 -0.52
CA ASN A 14 -9.94 16.36 -1.44
C ASN A 14 -10.50 17.61 -0.73
N ALA A 15 -11.03 17.46 0.47
CA ALA A 15 -11.56 18.57 1.26
C ALA A 15 -10.44 19.44 1.88
N GLN A 16 -9.31 18.84 2.25
CA GLN A 16 -8.27 19.51 3.05
C GLN A 16 -7.03 19.90 2.25
N TYR A 17 -6.71 19.15 1.19
CA TYR A 17 -5.53 19.44 0.38
C TYR A 17 -5.65 20.82 -0.29
N ARG A 18 -4.57 21.58 -0.24
CA ARG A 18 -4.40 22.86 -0.96
C ARG A 18 -2.99 22.90 -1.53
N ASP A 19 -2.87 23.49 -2.72
CA ASP A 19 -1.55 23.71 -3.33
C ASP A 19 -0.66 24.56 -2.41
N GLY A 20 0.61 24.19 -2.34
CA GLY A 20 1.58 24.87 -1.49
C GLY A 20 1.55 24.47 -0.01
N MET A 21 0.80 23.41 0.36
CA MET A 21 0.88 22.87 1.72
C MET A 21 2.29 22.38 2.04
N SER A 22 2.75 22.64 3.27
CA SER A 22 4.02 22.08 3.74
C SER A 22 3.98 20.55 3.83
N GLY A 23 5.14 19.89 3.72
CA GLY A 23 5.24 18.44 3.86
C GLY A 23 4.63 17.92 5.18
N ASN A 24 4.86 18.64 6.29
CA ASN A 24 4.27 18.29 7.59
C ASN A 24 2.74 18.42 7.58
N SER A 25 2.19 19.42 6.89
CA SER A 25 0.73 19.58 6.78
C SER A 25 0.12 18.43 5.96
N ILE A 26 0.78 18.01 4.87
CA ILE A 26 0.35 16.86 4.06
C ILE A 26 0.44 15.56 4.86
N LYS A 27 1.54 15.34 5.60
CA LYS A 27 1.68 14.20 6.50
C LYS A 27 0.54 14.13 7.50
N ASN A 28 0.28 15.23 8.22
CA ASN A 28 -0.78 15.28 9.23
C ASN A 28 -2.16 15.05 8.61
N MET A 29 -2.42 15.60 7.43
CA MET A 29 -3.66 15.38 6.68
C MET A 29 -3.83 13.89 6.33
N LEU A 30 -2.80 13.24 5.79
CA LEU A 30 -2.84 11.82 5.44
C LEU A 30 -3.08 10.94 6.66
N VAL A 31 -2.32 11.15 7.74
CA VAL A 31 -2.48 10.40 8.99
C VAL A 31 -3.88 10.60 9.57
N SER A 32 -4.38 11.84 9.63
CA SER A 32 -5.73 12.13 10.12
C SER A 32 -6.82 11.47 9.28
N ALA A 33 -6.66 11.44 7.95
CA ALA A 33 -7.61 10.81 7.04
C ALA A 33 -7.69 9.29 7.27
N VAL A 34 -6.53 8.63 7.43
CA VAL A 34 -6.47 7.19 7.70
C VAL A 34 -7.00 6.86 9.09
N THR A 35 -6.66 7.67 10.10
CA THR A 35 -7.18 7.50 11.48
C THR A 35 -8.72 7.61 11.51
N ALA A 36 -9.29 8.60 10.85
CA ALA A 36 -10.74 8.74 10.78
C ALA A 36 -11.41 7.56 10.05
N ALA A 37 -10.77 7.04 9.00
CA ALA A 37 -11.26 5.85 8.32
C ALA A 37 -11.21 4.62 9.23
N ASN A 38 -10.12 4.45 10.02
CA ASN A 38 -10.01 3.37 11.01
C ASN A 38 -11.17 3.40 12.00
N VAL A 39 -11.39 4.53 12.66
CA VAL A 39 -12.48 4.68 13.65
C VAL A 39 -13.82 4.32 13.03
N SER A 40 -14.12 4.85 11.84
CA SER A 40 -15.40 4.58 11.19
C SER A 40 -15.62 3.12 10.82
N ILE A 41 -14.54 2.40 10.39
CA ILE A 41 -14.63 0.98 10.05
C ILE A 41 -14.77 0.14 11.33
N PHE A 42 -14.02 0.49 12.39
CA PHE A 42 -14.09 -0.15 13.70
C PHE A 42 -15.47 -0.02 14.33
N ASP A 43 -16.06 1.20 14.32
CA ASP A 43 -17.42 1.44 14.82
C ASP A 43 -18.46 0.63 14.05
N LEU A 44 -18.33 0.59 12.71
CA LEU A 44 -19.23 -0.18 11.85
C LEU A 44 -19.13 -1.68 12.13
N ALA A 45 -17.92 -2.20 12.31
CA ALA A 45 -17.67 -3.61 12.65
C ALA A 45 -18.20 -3.96 14.04
N SER A 46 -18.03 -3.05 15.01
CA SER A 46 -18.48 -3.23 16.40
C SER A 46 -20.00 -3.18 16.53
N ALA A 47 -20.66 -2.33 15.75
CA ALA A 47 -22.11 -2.17 15.77
C ALA A 47 -22.88 -3.30 15.07
N ASN A 48 -22.22 -4.08 14.20
CA ASN A 48 -22.84 -5.11 13.37
C ASN A 48 -22.18 -6.47 13.59
N PRO A 49 -22.84 -7.44 14.25
CA PRO A 49 -22.26 -8.76 14.50
C PRO A 49 -21.79 -9.50 13.24
N GLU A 50 -22.45 -9.29 12.10
CA GLU A 50 -22.07 -9.89 10.81
C GLU A 50 -20.78 -9.31 10.23
N LEU A 51 -20.34 -8.14 10.71
CA LEU A 51 -19.11 -7.47 10.28
C LEU A 51 -18.00 -7.58 11.33
N HIS A 52 -18.19 -8.36 12.36
CA HIS A 52 -17.20 -8.53 13.42
C HIS A 52 -15.84 -8.97 12.87
N GLY A 53 -14.79 -8.24 13.23
CA GLY A 53 -13.43 -8.49 12.73
C GLY A 53 -13.18 -8.00 11.30
N MET A 54 -14.10 -7.23 10.71
CA MET A 54 -13.91 -6.63 9.40
C MET A 54 -12.74 -5.64 9.44
N GLY A 55 -11.74 -5.86 8.59
CA GLY A 55 -10.58 -4.98 8.46
C GLY A 55 -10.14 -4.79 7.01
N THR A 56 -9.19 -3.90 6.80
CA THR A 56 -8.54 -3.68 5.50
C THR A 56 -7.15 -3.08 5.69
N THR A 57 -6.24 -3.41 4.79
CA THR A 57 -4.98 -2.67 4.64
C THR A 57 -5.25 -1.31 3.98
N VAL A 58 -4.27 -0.43 4.06
CA VAL A 58 -4.25 0.83 3.34
C VAL A 58 -2.82 1.18 2.91
N VAL A 59 -2.68 1.67 1.69
CA VAL A 59 -1.56 2.45 1.21
C VAL A 59 -2.12 3.66 0.47
N ALA A 60 -1.72 4.85 0.88
CA ALA A 60 -2.19 6.10 0.28
C ALA A 60 -1.02 7.05 0.08
N ALA A 61 -1.02 7.75 -1.06
CA ALA A 61 0.05 8.65 -1.43
C ALA A 61 -0.48 10.00 -1.91
N VAL A 62 0.31 11.05 -1.64
CA VAL A 62 0.18 12.37 -2.26
C VAL A 62 1.49 12.68 -2.95
N LEU A 63 1.42 13.00 -4.25
CA LEU A 63 2.53 13.52 -5.03
C LEU A 63 2.32 15.02 -5.23
N SER A 64 3.23 15.83 -4.71
CA SER A 64 3.25 17.27 -4.88
C SER A 64 4.68 17.79 -4.86
N ASP A 65 4.99 18.76 -5.73
CA ASP A 65 6.32 19.39 -5.80
C ASP A 65 7.47 18.35 -5.92
N GLN A 66 7.27 17.32 -6.75
CA GLN A 66 8.21 16.20 -6.91
C GLN A 66 8.43 15.35 -5.65
N MET A 67 7.65 15.55 -4.61
CA MET A 67 7.73 14.76 -3.38
C MET A 67 6.57 13.80 -3.30
N ILE A 68 6.87 12.51 -3.14
CA ILE A 68 5.91 11.48 -2.78
C ILE A 68 5.84 11.44 -1.26
N ARG A 69 4.63 11.45 -0.72
CA ARG A 69 4.37 11.24 0.71
C ARG A 69 3.36 10.13 0.86
N ILE A 70 3.74 9.10 1.58
CA ILE A 70 2.99 7.85 1.68
C ILE A 70 2.67 7.58 3.13
N VAL A 71 1.44 7.14 3.39
CA VAL A 71 1.03 6.51 4.64
C VAL A 71 0.52 5.10 4.37
N HIS A 72 0.80 4.17 5.27
CA HIS A 72 0.31 2.81 5.13
C HIS A 72 0.07 2.11 6.48
N ALA A 73 -0.82 1.13 6.46
CA ALA A 73 -1.03 0.13 7.50
C ALA A 73 -1.42 -1.19 6.83
N GLY A 74 -0.67 -2.25 7.10
CA GLY A 74 -0.82 -3.57 6.48
C GLY A 74 0.37 -3.95 5.61
N ASP A 75 0.16 -4.85 4.67
CA ASP A 75 1.12 -5.43 3.74
C ASP A 75 0.91 -5.05 2.27
N SER A 76 -0.03 -4.15 2.00
CA SER A 76 -0.10 -3.47 0.71
C SER A 76 1.11 -2.55 0.56
N ARG A 77 1.72 -2.54 -0.62
CA ARG A 77 3.04 -1.95 -0.83
C ARG A 77 3.02 -0.74 -1.74
N ALA A 78 4.00 0.13 -1.52
CA ALA A 78 4.40 1.18 -2.44
C ALA A 78 5.83 0.92 -2.91
N TYR A 79 6.05 1.05 -4.22
CA TYR A 79 7.37 0.98 -4.83
C TYR A 79 7.67 2.26 -5.58
N LYS A 80 8.91 2.71 -5.50
CA LYS A 80 9.48 3.67 -6.44
C LYS A 80 10.28 2.90 -7.48
N VAL A 81 9.88 3.01 -8.73
CA VAL A 81 10.56 2.39 -9.87
C VAL A 81 11.24 3.49 -10.66
N SER A 82 12.54 3.37 -10.84
CA SER A 82 13.35 4.30 -11.63
C SER A 82 14.06 3.53 -12.76
N PRO A 83 14.66 4.20 -13.76
CA PRO A 83 15.49 3.51 -14.75
C PRO A 83 16.66 2.72 -14.15
N LYS A 84 17.02 2.99 -12.90
CA LYS A 84 18.15 2.35 -12.19
C LYS A 84 17.75 1.15 -11.34
N GLY A 85 16.46 0.95 -11.10
CA GLY A 85 15.95 -0.14 -10.27
C GLY A 85 14.62 0.16 -9.61
N ILE A 86 14.18 -0.79 -8.80
CA ILE A 86 12.94 -0.73 -8.03
C ILE A 86 13.27 -0.75 -6.53
N MET A 87 12.58 0.08 -5.76
CA MET A 87 12.74 0.19 -4.31
C MET A 87 11.37 0.12 -3.64
N GLN A 88 11.18 -0.82 -2.73
CA GLN A 88 9.99 -0.84 -1.86
C GLN A 88 10.11 0.29 -0.84
N MET A 89 9.11 1.15 -0.80
CA MET A 89 9.07 2.31 0.10
C MET A 89 8.35 2.02 1.41
N THR A 90 7.42 1.08 1.40
CA THR A 90 6.66 0.65 2.58
C THR A 90 7.33 -0.55 3.24
N ARG A 91 7.13 -0.69 4.54
CA ARG A 91 7.52 -1.88 5.31
C ARG A 91 6.28 -2.71 5.60
N ASP A 92 6.26 -3.99 5.22
CA ASP A 92 5.10 -4.84 5.47
C ASP A 92 4.84 -5.02 6.98
N HIS A 93 3.61 -4.78 7.39
CA HIS A 93 3.16 -5.09 8.74
C HIS A 93 2.66 -6.54 8.79
N SER A 94 3.59 -7.48 8.82
CA SER A 94 3.31 -8.91 8.83
C SER A 94 4.22 -9.66 9.80
N ILE A 95 3.74 -10.82 10.28
CA ILE A 95 4.53 -11.68 11.18
C ILE A 95 5.85 -12.10 10.53
N VAL A 96 5.83 -12.40 9.22
CA VAL A 96 7.05 -12.86 8.54
C VAL A 96 8.06 -11.74 8.37
N GLN A 97 7.63 -10.50 8.17
CA GLN A 97 8.52 -9.35 8.10
C GLN A 97 9.24 -9.14 9.45
N GLU A 98 8.54 -9.23 10.56
CA GLU A 98 9.13 -9.14 11.90
C GLU A 98 10.15 -10.26 12.17
N LEU A 99 9.88 -11.47 11.67
CA LEU A 99 10.80 -12.60 11.79
C LEU A 99 12.07 -12.39 10.93
N VAL A 100 11.95 -11.78 9.76
CA VAL A 100 13.11 -11.42 8.92
C VAL A 100 13.96 -10.37 9.62
N GLU A 101 13.37 -9.31 10.13
CA GLU A 101 14.08 -8.21 10.81
C GLU A 101 14.79 -8.64 12.10
N THR A 102 14.20 -9.61 12.79
CA THR A 102 14.83 -10.20 13.99
C THR A 102 15.84 -11.31 13.65
N GLY A 103 16.12 -11.55 12.37
CA GLY A 103 17.07 -12.55 11.89
C GLY A 103 16.63 -14.01 12.13
N LYS A 104 15.34 -14.23 12.39
CA LYS A 104 14.76 -15.58 12.60
C LYS A 104 14.38 -16.26 11.29
N LEU A 105 14.19 -15.50 10.23
CA LEU A 105 13.95 -15.97 8.86
C LEU A 105 14.81 -15.17 7.88
N THR A 106 15.23 -15.82 6.81
CA THR A 106 15.70 -15.12 5.62
C THR A 106 14.52 -14.61 4.78
N PRO A 107 14.70 -13.61 3.89
CA PRO A 107 13.63 -13.15 3.00
C PRO A 107 13.02 -14.28 2.14
N ASN A 108 13.84 -15.26 1.72
CA ASN A 108 13.35 -16.39 0.93
C ASN A 108 12.49 -17.37 1.77
N GLU A 109 12.87 -17.62 3.01
CA GLU A 109 12.07 -18.45 3.91
C GLU A 109 10.74 -17.79 4.27
N ALA A 110 10.71 -16.45 4.39
CA ALA A 110 9.50 -15.69 4.63
C ALA A 110 8.46 -15.86 3.51
N LYS A 111 8.88 -15.87 2.24
CA LYS A 111 8.01 -16.09 1.07
C LYS A 111 7.31 -17.46 1.10
N ALA A 112 7.98 -18.49 1.60
CA ALA A 112 7.46 -19.85 1.68
C ALA A 112 6.78 -20.17 3.02
N HIS A 113 6.76 -19.22 3.96
CA HIS A 113 6.28 -19.47 5.32
C HIS A 113 4.76 -19.67 5.36
N PRO A 114 4.21 -20.65 6.11
CA PRO A 114 2.77 -20.93 6.15
C PRO A 114 1.92 -19.79 6.71
N ARG A 115 2.52 -18.86 7.45
CA ARG A 115 1.87 -17.67 8.01
C ARG A 115 2.26 -16.38 7.28
N LYS A 116 2.68 -16.44 6.01
CA LYS A 116 3.13 -15.27 5.25
C LYS A 116 2.04 -14.20 5.07
N ASN A 117 0.77 -14.63 5.04
CA ASN A 117 -0.38 -13.73 4.85
C ASN A 117 -0.97 -13.21 6.19
N ILE A 118 -0.31 -13.45 7.34
CA ILE A 118 -0.79 -12.90 8.60
C ILE A 118 -0.21 -11.51 8.82
N ILE A 119 -1.08 -10.52 8.70
CA ILE A 119 -0.75 -9.11 8.95
C ILE A 119 -0.87 -8.77 10.45
N THR A 120 -0.08 -7.79 10.89
CA THR A 120 -0.03 -7.32 12.28
C THR A 120 -0.71 -5.96 12.46
N ARG A 121 -1.11 -5.29 11.35
CA ARG A 121 -1.86 -4.03 11.37
C ARG A 121 -2.87 -3.99 10.24
N ALA A 122 -4.10 -3.57 10.55
CA ALA A 122 -5.17 -3.34 9.59
C ALA A 122 -6.14 -2.28 10.13
N LEU A 123 -6.78 -1.52 9.26
CA LEU A 123 -7.85 -0.61 9.65
C LEU A 123 -9.10 -1.37 10.07
N GLY A 124 -9.77 -0.90 11.12
CA GLY A 124 -11.06 -1.40 11.57
C GLY A 124 -11.01 -2.62 12.49
N VAL A 125 -9.81 -3.17 12.76
CA VAL A 125 -9.64 -4.31 13.68
C VAL A 125 -9.53 -3.84 15.12
N ASP A 126 -8.78 -2.77 15.36
CA ASP A 126 -8.59 -2.16 16.67
C ASP A 126 -9.07 -0.70 16.65
N GLU A 127 -9.41 -0.16 17.83
CA GLU A 127 -9.86 1.23 18.00
C GLU A 127 -8.80 2.23 17.51
N ALA A 128 -7.52 1.92 17.72
CA ALA A 128 -6.39 2.69 17.23
C ALA A 128 -5.48 1.83 16.36
N VAL A 129 -4.90 2.43 15.32
CA VAL A 129 -3.93 1.78 14.43
C VAL A 129 -2.68 2.65 14.28
N ASP A 130 -1.52 2.02 14.36
CA ASP A 130 -0.26 2.68 14.07
C ASP A 130 -0.10 2.79 12.55
N ILE A 131 0.10 4.03 12.09
CA ILE A 131 0.23 4.39 10.68
C ILE A 131 1.69 4.76 10.41
N ASP A 132 2.34 4.06 9.52
CA ASP A 132 3.69 4.40 9.08
C ASP A 132 3.63 5.47 7.99
N PHE A 133 4.65 6.34 7.99
CA PHE A 133 4.83 7.41 7.01
C PHE A 133 6.23 7.33 6.40
N CYS A 134 6.30 7.46 5.09
CA CYS A 134 7.55 7.67 4.38
C CYS A 134 7.40 8.73 3.29
N GLU A 135 8.51 9.35 2.90
CA GLU A 135 8.55 10.29 1.79
C GLU A 135 9.85 10.13 1.00
N ASP A 136 9.78 10.43 -0.29
CA ASP A 136 10.94 10.48 -1.17
C ASP A 136 10.66 11.43 -2.35
N ARG A 137 11.71 11.79 -3.08
CA ARG A 137 11.62 12.61 -4.27
C ARG A 137 11.37 11.75 -5.50
N MET A 138 10.47 12.20 -6.40
CA MET A 138 10.32 11.65 -7.75
C MET A 138 11.17 12.46 -8.73
N GLU A 139 11.97 11.75 -9.52
CA GLU A 139 12.66 12.33 -10.67
C GLU A 139 11.86 12.05 -11.96
N PRO A 140 12.11 12.77 -13.05
CA PRO A 140 11.54 12.41 -14.35
C PRO A 140 11.81 10.94 -14.70
N GLU A 141 10.83 10.27 -15.28
CA GLU A 141 10.82 8.84 -15.60
C GLU A 141 10.64 7.90 -14.41
N ASP A 142 10.59 8.39 -13.17
CA ASP A 142 10.21 7.55 -12.04
C ASP A 142 8.71 7.21 -12.09
N VAL A 143 8.38 6.01 -11.64
CA VAL A 143 7.00 5.52 -11.46
C VAL A 143 6.78 5.19 -10.00
N LEU A 144 5.74 5.77 -9.39
CA LEU A 144 5.20 5.32 -8.13
C LEU A 144 4.18 4.21 -8.41
N LEU A 145 4.42 3.03 -7.85
CA LEU A 145 3.51 1.90 -7.93
C LEU A 145 2.93 1.62 -6.55
N LEU A 146 1.59 1.58 -6.45
CA LEU A 146 0.88 1.11 -5.26
C LEU A 146 0.20 -0.21 -5.61
N CYS A 147 0.29 -1.22 -4.76
CA CYS A 147 -0.33 -2.51 -5.02
C CYS A 147 -0.75 -3.25 -3.75
N THR A 148 -1.71 -4.16 -3.90
CA THR A 148 -2.09 -5.13 -2.88
C THR A 148 -1.19 -6.35 -2.92
N ASP A 149 -1.22 -7.16 -1.86
CA ASP A 149 -0.50 -8.43 -1.74
C ASP A 149 -0.92 -9.44 -2.82
N GLY A 150 -2.12 -9.33 -3.37
CA GLY A 150 -2.57 -10.10 -4.54
C GLY A 150 -1.68 -9.92 -5.78
N LEU A 151 -0.90 -8.83 -5.88
CA LEU A 151 0.16 -8.71 -6.88
C LEU A 151 1.45 -9.39 -6.40
N THR A 152 1.95 -9.02 -5.23
CA THR A 152 3.29 -9.38 -4.75
C THR A 152 3.40 -10.81 -4.23
N ASN A 153 2.27 -11.51 -4.06
CA ASN A 153 2.22 -12.95 -3.83
C ASN A 153 2.48 -13.78 -5.09
N TYR A 154 2.33 -13.17 -6.29
CA TYR A 154 2.42 -13.85 -7.58
C TYR A 154 3.51 -13.30 -8.50
N LEU A 155 3.91 -12.04 -8.34
CA LEU A 155 5.00 -11.44 -9.11
C LEU A 155 6.20 -11.15 -8.20
N GLU A 156 7.38 -11.51 -8.69
CA GLU A 156 8.63 -11.10 -8.08
C GLU A 156 8.93 -9.63 -8.40
N THR A 157 9.72 -9.00 -7.55
CA THR A 157 10.08 -7.58 -7.70
C THR A 157 10.74 -7.28 -9.05
N ASP A 158 11.55 -8.23 -9.57
CA ASP A 158 12.21 -8.10 -10.87
C ASP A 158 11.20 -8.15 -12.04
N GLU A 159 10.13 -8.93 -11.94
CA GLU A 159 9.06 -8.97 -12.95
C GLU A 159 8.30 -7.64 -12.97
N ILE A 160 7.96 -7.10 -11.80
CA ILE A 160 7.33 -5.77 -11.65
C ILE A 160 8.22 -4.70 -12.30
N PHE A 161 9.51 -4.73 -12.02
CA PHE A 161 10.48 -3.81 -12.61
C PHE A 161 10.52 -3.92 -14.13
N GLN A 162 10.64 -5.13 -14.69
CA GLN A 162 10.70 -5.36 -16.14
C GLN A 162 9.44 -4.88 -16.84
N ILE A 163 8.25 -5.19 -16.31
CA ILE A 163 6.99 -4.72 -16.88
C ILE A 163 6.95 -3.18 -16.89
N THR A 164 7.33 -2.54 -15.78
CA THR A 164 7.32 -1.08 -15.69
C THR A 164 8.27 -0.42 -16.69
N GLN A 165 9.42 -1.05 -16.99
CA GLN A 165 10.42 -0.52 -17.94
C GLN A 165 10.06 -0.77 -19.40
N THR A 166 9.34 -1.84 -19.71
CA THR A 166 9.09 -2.27 -21.10
C THR A 166 7.71 -1.91 -21.62
N SER A 167 6.75 -1.69 -20.72
CA SER A 167 5.37 -1.38 -21.08
C SER A 167 5.15 0.13 -21.12
N GLY A 168 4.18 0.58 -21.93
CA GLY A 168 3.67 1.94 -21.84
C GLY A 168 3.05 2.21 -20.47
N TYR A 169 3.09 3.45 -20.01
CA TYR A 169 2.63 3.85 -18.67
C TYR A 169 1.20 3.37 -18.35
N TYR A 170 0.30 3.43 -19.32
CA TYR A 170 -1.09 3.01 -19.14
C TYR A 170 -1.30 1.50 -19.19
N GLU A 171 -0.35 0.76 -19.74
CA GLU A 171 -0.48 -0.69 -19.95
C GLU A 171 0.18 -1.50 -18.82
N SER A 172 1.18 -0.93 -18.14
CA SER A 172 1.97 -1.64 -17.13
C SER A 172 1.11 -2.20 -15.99
N ALA A 173 0.18 -1.41 -15.45
CA ALA A 173 -0.70 -1.85 -14.37
C ALA A 173 -1.59 -3.03 -14.81
N GLN A 174 -2.17 -2.98 -16.02
CA GLN A 174 -2.99 -4.06 -16.56
C GLN A 174 -2.16 -5.31 -16.82
N GLN A 175 -0.95 -5.18 -17.39
CA GLN A 175 -0.07 -6.32 -17.62
C GLN A 175 0.36 -7.02 -16.33
N MET A 176 0.62 -6.26 -15.26
CA MET A 176 0.91 -6.82 -13.94
C MET A 176 -0.27 -7.64 -13.41
N VAL A 177 -1.50 -7.11 -13.52
CA VAL A 177 -2.72 -7.82 -13.10
C VAL A 177 -2.91 -9.09 -13.92
N ASP A 178 -2.74 -9.02 -15.24
CA ASP A 178 -2.91 -10.15 -16.13
C ASP A 178 -1.88 -11.25 -15.84
N LEU A 179 -0.61 -10.87 -15.61
CA LEU A 179 0.44 -11.82 -15.29
C LEU A 179 0.23 -12.46 -13.91
N ALA A 180 -0.18 -11.69 -12.91
CA ALA A 180 -0.51 -12.24 -11.59
C ALA A 180 -1.68 -13.23 -11.66
N ASN A 181 -2.69 -12.95 -12.48
CA ASN A 181 -3.79 -13.90 -12.75
C ASN A 181 -3.30 -15.16 -13.46
N GLN A 182 -2.38 -15.06 -14.41
CA GLN A 182 -1.77 -16.22 -15.08
C GLN A 182 -0.96 -17.09 -14.11
N HIS A 183 -0.31 -16.48 -13.11
CA HIS A 183 0.45 -17.19 -12.07
C HIS A 183 -0.44 -17.79 -10.98
N GLY A 184 -1.77 -17.65 -11.06
CA GLY A 184 -2.70 -18.30 -10.14
C GLY A 184 -3.88 -17.45 -9.70
N GLY A 185 -3.70 -16.13 -9.54
CA GLY A 185 -4.78 -15.16 -9.30
C GLY A 185 -5.70 -15.50 -8.13
N GLY A 186 -5.16 -16.01 -7.03
CA GLY A 186 -5.95 -16.52 -5.90
C GLY A 186 -6.46 -15.44 -4.95
N ASP A 187 -6.22 -14.16 -5.23
CA ASP A 187 -6.66 -13.03 -4.41
C ASP A 187 -7.08 -11.83 -5.26
N ASN A 188 -7.66 -10.80 -4.62
CA ASN A 188 -7.97 -9.53 -5.27
C ASN A 188 -6.69 -8.77 -5.59
N ILE A 189 -6.53 -8.37 -6.84
CA ILE A 189 -5.35 -7.66 -7.31
C ILE A 189 -5.72 -6.22 -7.63
N THR A 190 -5.04 -5.28 -6.98
CA THR A 190 -5.15 -3.85 -7.30
C THR A 190 -3.76 -3.30 -7.55
N VAL A 191 -3.62 -2.56 -8.66
CA VAL A 191 -2.38 -1.89 -9.04
C VAL A 191 -2.70 -0.46 -9.48
N VAL A 192 -1.96 0.51 -8.94
CA VAL A 192 -2.01 1.91 -9.35
C VAL A 192 -0.61 2.34 -9.72
N ALA A 193 -0.42 2.80 -10.96
CA ALA A 193 0.85 3.35 -11.44
C ALA A 193 0.69 4.86 -11.66
N ILE A 194 1.61 5.65 -11.10
CA ILE A 194 1.64 7.10 -11.22
C ILE A 194 3.01 7.49 -11.77
N THR A 195 3.01 8.22 -12.87
CA THR A 195 4.23 8.77 -13.50
C THR A 195 4.35 10.26 -13.20
N TYR A 196 5.58 10.72 -13.18
CA TYR A 196 5.90 12.14 -13.01
C TYR A 196 6.43 12.76 -14.32
#